data_951ffc966edea4cc264df8843d318f2f
#
_entry.id   951ffc966edea4cc264df8843d318f2f
#
_cell.length_a   1.000
_cell.length_b   1.000
_cell.length_c   1.000
_cell.angle_alpha   90.00
_cell.angle_beta   90.00
_cell.angle_gamma   90.00
#
_symmetry.space_group_name_H-M   'P 1'
#
loop_
_entity.id
_entity.type
_entity.pdbx_description
1 polymer ?
#
loop_
_entity_poly.entity_id
_entity_poly.type
_entity_poly.pdbx_seq_one_letter_code
_entity_poly.pdbx_strand_id
1 'polypeptide(L)'
;MSSEFKPTGAPEVRDAVSYDMREPKDRLRDMVAAEVRDKPFSELMNVSLDHEGAQLAGHVLLDTLEEQGYGLDDFDAVGALTAAAVPLACAMVHAAASRGQDLDAFVMDFVYPSIKGPAIEGKRVILLDSWLSEKSYVQTSSLVTLRHGNELGLDFSIVTSRGAQVVAIASLVGGVHSPSGETAASIDVVDTVTDTHTQLPFVGVFDEYALRGAADASDSATDDSRTGDSSTADSAPADSYR
;
A
#
# COMPACT_ATOMS: atom_id res chain seq x y z
N MET A 1 37.44 -7.85 -53.61
CA MET A 1 37.58 -7.37 -52.23
C MET A 1 36.33 -7.77 -51.48
N SER A 2 36.43 -8.85 -50.73
CA SER A 2 35.32 -9.38 -49.93
C SER A 2 35.35 -8.68 -48.57
N SER A 3 34.36 -7.87 -48.27
CA SER A 3 34.22 -7.23 -46.93
C SER A 3 33.62 -8.25 -45.98
N GLU A 4 34.44 -8.77 -45.10
CA GLU A 4 34.02 -9.61 -43.99
C GLU A 4 33.10 -8.81 -43.04
N PHE A 5 31.83 -9.19 -42.98
CA PHE A 5 30.88 -8.65 -42.01
C PHE A 5 31.24 -9.21 -40.62
N LYS A 6 31.78 -8.38 -39.74
CA LYS A 6 31.90 -8.69 -38.31
C LYS A 6 30.59 -8.37 -37.62
N PRO A 7 29.87 -9.35 -37.04
CA PRO A 7 28.71 -9.07 -36.22
C PRO A 7 29.16 -8.26 -34.99
N THR A 8 28.61 -7.10 -34.85
CA THR A 8 28.75 -6.26 -33.62
C THR A 8 28.21 -7.08 -32.45
N GLY A 9 28.99 -7.17 -31.37
CA GLY A 9 28.86 -8.07 -30.26
C GLY A 9 27.45 -8.50 -29.88
N ALA A 10 27.31 -9.79 -29.58
CA ALA A 10 26.10 -10.31 -28.99
C ALA A 10 25.73 -9.41 -27.77
N PRO A 11 24.44 -9.04 -27.59
CA PRO A 11 24.05 -8.34 -26.40
C PRO A 11 24.49 -9.17 -25.20
N GLU A 12 25.20 -8.54 -24.26
CA GLU A 12 25.48 -9.16 -22.97
C GLU A 12 24.17 -9.70 -22.45
N VAL A 13 24.13 -11.02 -22.21
CA VAL A 13 23.00 -11.64 -21.54
C VAL A 13 22.96 -10.96 -20.18
N ARG A 14 22.00 -10.06 -19.96
CA ARG A 14 21.71 -9.55 -18.63
C ARG A 14 21.58 -10.76 -17.74
N ASP A 15 22.36 -10.81 -16.67
CA ASP A 15 22.31 -11.87 -15.69
C ASP A 15 20.85 -12.26 -15.46
N ALA A 16 20.58 -13.57 -15.53
CA ALA A 16 19.22 -14.07 -15.39
C ALA A 16 18.62 -13.44 -14.13
N VAL A 17 17.57 -12.64 -14.32
CA VAL A 17 16.84 -12.03 -13.22
C VAL A 17 16.46 -13.18 -12.31
N SER A 18 17.04 -13.20 -11.09
CA SER A 18 16.67 -14.19 -10.08
C SER A 18 15.19 -13.96 -9.78
N TYR A 19 14.33 -14.81 -10.30
CA TYR A 19 12.90 -14.75 -10.02
C TYR A 19 12.70 -15.04 -8.54
N ASP A 20 12.21 -14.03 -7.80
CA ASP A 20 11.78 -14.24 -6.43
C ASP A 20 10.50 -15.08 -6.44
N MET A 21 10.61 -16.33 -5.97
CA MET A 21 9.54 -17.32 -5.94
C MET A 21 8.64 -17.21 -4.72
N ARG A 22 8.86 -16.21 -3.85
CA ARG A 22 7.99 -15.97 -2.69
C ARG A 22 6.61 -15.51 -3.15
N GLU A 23 5.63 -15.71 -2.28
CA GLU A 23 4.26 -15.25 -2.51
C GLU A 23 4.21 -13.74 -2.79
N PRO A 24 3.37 -13.29 -3.72
CA PRO A 24 3.24 -11.88 -4.08
C PRO A 24 3.00 -10.97 -2.87
N LYS A 25 2.19 -11.42 -1.91
CA LYS A 25 1.85 -10.69 -0.68
C LYS A 25 3.09 -10.50 0.22
N ASP A 26 3.98 -11.51 0.30
CA ASP A 26 5.19 -11.41 1.12
C ASP A 26 6.23 -10.49 0.50
N ARG A 27 6.39 -10.54 -0.83
CA ARG A 27 7.27 -9.62 -1.57
C ARG A 27 6.82 -8.17 -1.41
N LEU A 28 5.53 -7.91 -1.58
CA LEU A 28 4.95 -6.59 -1.39
C LEU A 28 5.09 -6.12 0.05
N ARG A 29 4.93 -7.03 1.03
CA ARG A 29 5.12 -6.73 2.47
C ARG A 29 6.51 -6.18 2.74
N ASP A 30 7.56 -6.80 2.19
CA ASP A 30 8.93 -6.36 2.39
C ASP A 30 9.17 -4.96 1.81
N MET A 31 8.64 -4.67 0.62
CA MET A 31 8.73 -3.35 0.01
C MET A 31 8.02 -2.28 0.86
N VAL A 32 6.82 -2.57 1.33
CA VAL A 32 6.03 -1.67 2.18
C VAL A 32 6.68 -1.50 3.54
N ALA A 33 7.19 -2.57 4.17
CA ALA A 33 7.87 -2.51 5.46
C ALA A 33 9.13 -1.64 5.40
N ALA A 34 9.91 -1.73 4.31
CA ALA A 34 11.08 -0.88 4.10
C ALA A 34 10.71 0.62 4.00
N GLU A 35 9.56 0.93 3.38
CA GLU A 35 9.09 2.31 3.24
C GLU A 35 8.49 2.87 4.54
N VAL A 36 7.90 1.99 5.38
CA VAL A 36 7.19 2.37 6.62
C VAL A 36 8.14 2.49 7.82
N ARG A 37 9.26 1.76 7.82
CA ARG A 37 10.16 1.53 8.98
C ARG A 37 10.46 2.78 9.79
N ASP A 38 10.99 3.82 9.14
CA ASP A 38 11.52 5.00 9.81
C ASP A 38 10.64 6.26 9.62
N LYS A 39 9.43 6.06 9.09
CA LYS A 39 8.54 7.18 8.77
C LYS A 39 7.28 7.12 9.62
N PRO A 40 6.87 8.24 10.23
CA PRO A 40 5.57 8.30 10.91
C PRO A 40 4.41 8.10 9.94
N PHE A 41 4.60 8.52 8.68
CA PHE A 41 3.67 8.38 7.57
C PHE A 41 4.43 8.39 6.23
N SER A 42 3.93 7.67 5.23
CA SER A 42 4.38 7.73 3.84
C SER A 42 3.19 7.64 2.90
N GLU A 43 3.28 8.31 1.76
CA GLU A 43 2.32 8.16 0.66
C GLU A 43 2.51 6.83 -0.10
N LEU A 44 3.53 6.04 0.25
CA LEU A 44 3.90 4.77 -0.38
C LEU A 44 4.19 4.87 -1.88
N MET A 45 4.52 6.07 -2.38
CA MET A 45 4.75 6.26 -3.81
C MET A 45 6.01 5.55 -4.31
N ASN A 46 7.01 5.30 -3.44
CA ASN A 46 8.17 4.49 -3.79
C ASN A 46 7.81 3.01 -4.04
N VAL A 47 6.67 2.55 -3.53
CA VAL A 47 6.15 1.21 -3.77
C VAL A 47 5.14 1.23 -4.92
N SER A 48 4.15 2.13 -4.86
CA SER A 48 3.04 2.14 -5.82
C SER A 48 3.42 2.63 -7.22
N LEU A 49 4.57 3.30 -7.39
CA LEU A 49 5.14 3.72 -8.67
C LEU A 49 6.35 2.86 -9.10
N ASP A 50 6.82 1.94 -8.27
CA ASP A 50 7.80 0.95 -8.66
C ASP A 50 7.17 -0.09 -9.61
N HIS A 51 7.94 -0.58 -10.59
CA HIS A 51 7.40 -1.49 -11.62
C HIS A 51 6.91 -2.82 -11.06
N GLU A 52 7.60 -3.36 -10.05
CA GLU A 52 7.21 -4.59 -9.35
C GLU A 52 6.13 -4.30 -8.30
N GLY A 53 6.35 -3.25 -7.50
CA GLY A 53 5.44 -2.84 -6.44
C GLY A 53 4.05 -2.49 -6.96
N ALA A 54 3.94 -1.78 -8.08
CA ALA A 54 2.67 -1.46 -8.73
C ALA A 54 1.91 -2.72 -9.17
N GLN A 55 2.62 -3.67 -9.81
CA GLN A 55 2.01 -4.92 -10.25
C GLN A 55 1.54 -5.76 -9.05
N LEU A 56 2.39 -5.93 -8.05
CA LEU A 56 2.06 -6.69 -6.85
C LEU A 56 0.88 -6.05 -6.10
N ALA A 57 0.89 -4.73 -5.91
CA ALA A 57 -0.15 -4.02 -5.16
C ALA A 57 -1.54 -4.21 -5.77
N GLY A 58 -1.68 -4.14 -7.09
CA GLY A 58 -2.96 -4.34 -7.76
C GLY A 58 -3.54 -5.74 -7.52
N HIS A 59 -2.72 -6.78 -7.69
CA HIS A 59 -3.15 -8.16 -7.45
C HIS A 59 -3.46 -8.44 -5.98
N VAL A 60 -2.57 -8.03 -5.08
CA VAL A 60 -2.71 -8.30 -3.65
C VAL A 60 -3.90 -7.55 -3.05
N LEU A 61 -4.20 -6.33 -3.51
CA LEU A 61 -5.41 -5.60 -3.10
C LEU A 61 -6.67 -6.36 -3.51
N LEU A 62 -6.76 -6.82 -4.76
CA LEU A 62 -7.91 -7.59 -5.24
C LEU A 62 -8.05 -8.91 -4.49
N ASP A 63 -6.95 -9.66 -4.30
CA ASP A 63 -6.97 -10.93 -3.56
C ASP A 63 -7.40 -10.73 -2.11
N THR A 64 -6.90 -9.68 -1.44
CA THR A 64 -7.28 -9.39 -0.06
C THR A 64 -8.75 -8.98 0.05
N LEU A 65 -9.27 -8.20 -0.90
CA LEU A 65 -10.69 -7.87 -0.95
C LEU A 65 -11.54 -9.12 -1.14
N GLU A 66 -11.16 -10.02 -2.05
CA GLU A 66 -11.87 -11.29 -2.30
C GLU A 66 -11.84 -12.20 -1.07
N GLU A 67 -10.71 -12.30 -0.35
CA GLU A 67 -10.58 -13.02 0.92
C GLU A 67 -11.54 -12.48 2.00
N GLN A 68 -11.89 -11.18 1.93
CA GLN A 68 -12.85 -10.53 2.83
C GLN A 68 -14.29 -10.52 2.31
N GLY A 69 -14.56 -11.22 1.20
CA GLY A 69 -15.88 -11.36 0.61
C GLY A 69 -16.30 -10.27 -0.36
N TYR A 70 -15.34 -9.51 -0.88
CA TYR A 70 -15.54 -8.50 -1.93
C TYR A 70 -14.86 -8.93 -3.22
N GLY A 71 -15.49 -9.85 -3.95
CA GLY A 71 -15.06 -10.23 -5.31
C GLY A 71 -15.34 -9.13 -6.33
N LEU A 72 -14.72 -9.23 -7.51
CA LEU A 72 -14.95 -8.25 -8.60
C LEU A 72 -16.39 -8.20 -9.11
N ASP A 73 -17.23 -9.16 -8.75
CA ASP A 73 -18.67 -9.13 -9.02
C ASP A 73 -19.47 -8.32 -7.97
N ASP A 74 -18.86 -7.93 -6.85
CA ASP A 74 -19.51 -7.23 -5.74
C ASP A 74 -19.36 -5.72 -5.81
N PHE A 75 -18.42 -5.21 -6.61
CA PHE A 75 -18.21 -3.77 -6.83
C PHE A 75 -17.80 -3.48 -8.28
N ASP A 76 -18.13 -2.27 -8.75
CA ASP A 76 -18.01 -1.88 -10.15
C ASP A 76 -16.87 -0.86 -10.37
N ALA A 77 -16.41 -0.21 -9.31
CA ALA A 77 -15.33 0.76 -9.39
C ALA A 77 -14.58 0.96 -8.06
N VAL A 78 -13.35 1.44 -8.16
CA VAL A 78 -12.54 1.87 -7.00
C VAL A 78 -12.31 3.38 -7.06
N GLY A 79 -12.51 4.07 -5.93
CA GLY A 79 -12.35 5.52 -5.82
C GLY A 79 -11.11 5.89 -4.99
N ALA A 80 -10.15 6.60 -5.59
CA ALA A 80 -8.99 7.10 -4.87
C ALA A 80 -9.40 8.28 -3.96
N LEU A 81 -9.22 8.12 -2.65
CA LEU A 81 -9.48 9.14 -1.63
C LEU A 81 -8.42 10.24 -1.65
N THR A 82 -7.19 9.87 -1.96
CA THR A 82 -6.04 10.79 -1.97
C THR A 82 -5.26 10.65 -3.27
N ALA A 83 -4.40 11.60 -3.58
CA ALA A 83 -3.49 11.51 -4.72
C ALA A 83 -2.57 10.27 -4.63
N ALA A 84 -2.20 9.88 -3.42
CA ALA A 84 -1.36 8.72 -3.14
C ALA A 84 -2.05 7.39 -3.49
N ALA A 85 -3.38 7.34 -3.47
CA ALA A 85 -4.15 6.16 -3.82
C ALA A 85 -4.35 5.99 -5.34
N VAL A 86 -4.13 7.02 -6.14
CA VAL A 86 -4.34 6.97 -7.61
C VAL A 86 -3.52 5.87 -8.28
N PRO A 87 -2.20 5.73 -8.03
CA PRO A 87 -1.42 4.64 -8.60
C PRO A 87 -1.96 3.25 -8.23
N LEU A 88 -2.41 3.06 -6.98
CA LEU A 88 -3.00 1.81 -6.51
C LEU A 88 -4.32 1.49 -7.21
N ALA A 89 -5.19 2.49 -7.39
CA ALA A 89 -6.43 2.33 -8.14
C ALA A 89 -6.15 1.92 -9.60
N CYS A 90 -5.17 2.55 -10.26
CA CYS A 90 -4.74 2.15 -11.60
C CYS A 90 -4.18 0.71 -11.62
N ALA A 91 -3.39 0.34 -10.61
CA ALA A 91 -2.85 -1.02 -10.48
C ALA A 91 -3.97 -2.06 -10.37
N MET A 92 -5.03 -1.78 -9.59
CA MET A 92 -6.20 -2.66 -9.47
C MET A 92 -6.95 -2.81 -10.79
N VAL A 93 -7.13 -1.73 -11.55
CA VAL A 93 -7.74 -1.78 -12.90
C VAL A 93 -6.96 -2.70 -13.83
N HIS A 94 -5.63 -2.58 -13.85
CA HIS A 94 -4.78 -3.45 -14.67
C HIS A 94 -4.77 -4.89 -14.18
N ALA A 95 -4.80 -5.13 -12.87
CA ALA A 95 -4.88 -6.47 -12.30
C ALA A 95 -6.23 -7.14 -12.65
N ALA A 96 -7.36 -6.42 -12.55
CA ALA A 96 -8.66 -6.92 -12.96
C ALA A 96 -8.69 -7.28 -14.45
N ALA A 97 -8.19 -6.39 -15.31
CA ALA A 97 -8.10 -6.64 -16.75
C ALA A 97 -7.24 -7.89 -17.08
N SER A 98 -6.15 -8.13 -16.33
CA SER A 98 -5.34 -9.34 -16.50
C SER A 98 -6.07 -10.62 -16.11
N ARG A 99 -7.13 -10.53 -15.31
CA ARG A 99 -8.04 -11.62 -14.93
C ARG A 99 -9.24 -11.73 -15.89
N GLY A 100 -9.31 -10.87 -16.91
CA GLY A 100 -10.43 -10.82 -17.85
C GLY A 100 -11.70 -10.23 -17.26
N GLN A 101 -11.57 -9.39 -16.23
CA GLN A 101 -12.69 -8.73 -15.54
C GLN A 101 -12.60 -7.21 -15.71
N ASP A 102 -13.75 -6.55 -15.74
CA ASP A 102 -13.85 -5.11 -15.86
C ASP A 102 -13.87 -4.46 -14.48
N LEU A 103 -13.07 -3.41 -14.30
CA LEU A 103 -13.05 -2.56 -13.12
C LEU A 103 -12.73 -1.14 -13.54
N ASP A 104 -13.56 -0.19 -13.14
CA ASP A 104 -13.28 1.23 -13.31
C ASP A 104 -12.55 1.83 -12.11
N ALA A 105 -11.85 2.95 -12.34
CA ALA A 105 -11.30 3.75 -11.26
C ALA A 105 -11.71 5.21 -11.42
N PHE A 106 -11.87 5.91 -10.29
CA PHE A 106 -12.14 7.34 -10.24
C PHE A 106 -11.34 8.01 -9.11
N VAL A 107 -11.23 9.33 -9.20
CA VAL A 107 -10.58 10.15 -8.18
C VAL A 107 -11.59 11.09 -7.55
N MET A 108 -11.60 11.18 -6.23
CA MET A 108 -12.38 12.16 -5.49
C MET A 108 -11.57 13.46 -5.40
N ASP A 109 -12.08 14.54 -6.00
CA ASP A 109 -11.49 15.87 -5.90
C ASP A 109 -12.25 16.68 -4.85
N PHE A 110 -11.63 16.89 -3.71
CA PHE A 110 -12.23 17.62 -2.59
C PHE A 110 -12.03 19.13 -2.68
N VAL A 111 -11.07 19.60 -3.46
CA VAL A 111 -10.82 21.04 -3.65
C VAL A 111 -11.92 21.66 -4.53
N TYR A 112 -12.28 20.93 -5.58
CA TYR A 112 -13.43 21.22 -6.43
C TYR A 112 -14.36 20.02 -6.38
N PRO A 113 -15.27 19.93 -5.40
CA PRO A 113 -16.05 18.73 -5.12
C PRO A 113 -16.60 18.06 -6.39
N SER A 114 -15.91 17.04 -6.86
CA SER A 114 -16.21 16.36 -8.12
C SER A 114 -15.55 14.99 -8.21
N ILE A 115 -16.09 14.17 -9.11
CA ILE A 115 -15.49 12.90 -9.49
C ILE A 115 -14.71 13.11 -10.80
N LYS A 116 -13.45 12.64 -10.82
CA LYS A 116 -12.63 12.58 -12.03
C LYS A 116 -12.51 11.13 -12.47
N GLY A 117 -12.87 10.83 -13.70
CA GLY A 117 -12.85 9.48 -14.28
C GLY A 117 -14.18 9.08 -14.88
N PRO A 118 -14.40 7.77 -15.11
CA PRO A 118 -15.67 7.25 -15.60
C PRO A 118 -16.85 7.58 -14.69
N ALA A 119 -18.05 7.53 -15.27
CA ALA A 119 -19.30 7.72 -14.54
C ALA A 119 -19.52 6.65 -13.49
N ILE A 120 -19.99 7.07 -12.29
CA ILE A 120 -20.24 6.17 -11.16
C ILE A 120 -21.71 6.04 -10.77
N GLU A 121 -22.60 6.63 -11.57
CA GLU A 121 -24.05 6.64 -11.31
C GLU A 121 -24.59 5.21 -11.15
N GLY A 122 -25.15 4.94 -9.96
CA GLY A 122 -25.72 3.63 -9.62
C GLY A 122 -24.70 2.51 -9.38
N LYS A 123 -23.40 2.80 -9.43
CA LYS A 123 -22.33 1.82 -9.20
C LYS A 123 -22.12 1.54 -7.70
N ARG A 124 -21.70 0.31 -7.42
CA ARG A 124 -21.14 -0.08 -6.13
C ARG A 124 -19.64 0.24 -6.17
N VAL A 125 -19.15 0.96 -5.19
CA VAL A 125 -17.78 1.45 -5.19
C VAL A 125 -17.04 1.12 -3.89
N ILE A 126 -15.76 0.81 -4.00
CA ILE A 126 -14.84 0.74 -2.86
C ILE A 126 -13.98 2.00 -2.87
N LEU A 127 -13.86 2.67 -1.72
CA LEU A 127 -12.96 3.81 -1.56
C LEU A 127 -11.59 3.32 -1.11
N LEU A 128 -10.54 3.83 -1.73
CA LEU A 128 -9.16 3.35 -1.58
C LEU A 128 -8.25 4.46 -1.08
N ASP A 129 -7.44 4.15 -0.06
CA ASP A 129 -6.29 4.96 0.32
C ASP A 129 -4.99 4.14 0.27
N SER A 130 -3.85 4.80 0.23
CA SER A 130 -2.55 4.15 0.34
C SER A 130 -2.26 3.71 1.77
N TRP A 131 -2.52 4.57 2.73
CA TRP A 131 -2.29 4.32 4.15
C TRP A 131 -3.36 5.02 4.99
N LEU A 132 -4.19 4.22 5.65
CA LEU A 132 -5.24 4.69 6.53
C LEU A 132 -4.99 4.18 7.95
N SER A 133 -4.53 5.05 8.84
CA SER A 133 -4.26 4.73 10.24
C SER A 133 -4.62 5.90 11.16
N GLU A 134 -4.68 5.62 12.45
CA GLU A 134 -4.91 6.67 13.47
C GLU A 134 -3.86 7.79 13.41
N LYS A 135 -2.67 7.49 12.89
CA LYS A 135 -1.55 8.43 12.76
C LYS A 135 -1.43 9.06 11.39
N SER A 136 -2.16 8.56 10.39
CA SER A 136 -2.18 9.16 9.07
C SER A 136 -2.96 10.48 9.11
N TYR A 137 -2.28 11.53 9.56
CA TYR A 137 -2.77 12.87 9.38
C TYR A 137 -2.73 13.18 7.90
N VAL A 138 -3.89 13.34 7.29
CA VAL A 138 -3.99 13.76 5.90
C VAL A 138 -3.38 15.16 5.78
N GLN A 139 -2.12 15.21 5.38
CA GLN A 139 -1.41 16.47 5.16
C GLN A 139 -1.91 17.22 3.92
N THR A 140 -2.68 16.59 3.05
CA THR A 140 -2.96 17.11 1.71
C THR A 140 -4.39 17.56 1.48
N SER A 141 -5.36 17.13 2.27
CA SER A 141 -6.69 17.77 2.23
C SER A 141 -7.33 17.69 3.61
N SER A 142 -7.76 18.82 4.10
CA SER A 142 -8.48 18.95 5.37
C SER A 142 -9.85 18.26 5.41
N LEU A 143 -10.20 17.51 4.36
CA LEU A 143 -11.52 16.93 4.12
C LEU A 143 -11.58 15.42 4.37
N VAL A 144 -10.41 14.75 4.44
CA VAL A 144 -10.30 13.33 4.79
C VAL A 144 -9.46 13.25 6.07
N THR A 145 -10.06 13.04 7.20
CA THR A 145 -9.36 12.96 8.49
C THR A 145 -9.89 11.79 9.30
N LEU A 146 -8.98 10.96 9.84
CA LEU A 146 -9.35 9.99 10.86
C LEU A 146 -9.42 10.71 12.22
N ARG A 147 -10.55 10.59 12.91
CA ARG A 147 -10.79 11.19 14.23
C ARG A 147 -11.13 10.10 15.24
N HIS A 148 -10.74 10.30 16.49
CA HIS A 148 -11.11 9.41 17.61
C HIS A 148 -10.87 7.91 17.32
N GLY A 149 -9.75 7.59 16.66
CA GLY A 149 -9.32 6.23 16.42
C GLY A 149 -9.90 5.60 15.15
N ASN A 150 -11.20 5.49 15.01
CA ASN A 150 -11.86 4.82 13.90
C ASN A 150 -12.95 5.64 13.20
N GLU A 151 -13.00 6.94 13.44
CA GLU A 151 -13.90 7.85 12.75
C GLU A 151 -13.20 8.49 11.55
N LEU A 152 -13.70 8.29 10.35
CA LEU A 152 -13.23 8.89 9.13
C LEU A 152 -14.15 10.06 8.73
N GLY A 153 -13.66 11.29 8.89
CA GLY A 153 -14.34 12.47 8.35
C GLY A 153 -14.20 12.51 6.84
N LEU A 154 -15.31 12.37 6.13
CA LEU A 154 -15.34 12.30 4.67
C LEU A 154 -16.62 12.95 4.14
N ASP A 155 -16.50 13.84 3.14
CA ASP A 155 -17.66 14.33 2.40
C ASP A 155 -18.16 13.26 1.43
N PHE A 156 -19.16 12.50 1.88
CA PHE A 156 -19.80 11.44 1.11
C PHE A 156 -20.72 11.96 0.01
N SER A 157 -21.14 13.22 0.08
CA SER A 157 -22.04 13.80 -0.89
C SER A 157 -21.48 13.77 -2.32
N ILE A 158 -20.16 13.80 -2.46
CA ILE A 158 -19.46 13.70 -3.75
C ILE A 158 -19.81 12.38 -4.47
N VAL A 159 -19.97 11.28 -3.72
CA VAL A 159 -20.27 9.94 -4.25
C VAL A 159 -21.78 9.68 -4.23
N THR A 160 -22.43 9.89 -3.09
CA THR A 160 -23.84 9.53 -2.89
C THR A 160 -24.81 10.39 -3.69
N SER A 161 -24.49 11.67 -3.93
CA SER A 161 -25.31 12.54 -4.81
C SER A 161 -25.37 12.06 -6.26
N ARG A 162 -24.43 11.20 -6.67
CA ARG A 162 -24.45 10.54 -7.97
C ARG A 162 -25.18 9.20 -7.97
N GLY A 163 -25.78 8.82 -6.83
CA GLY A 163 -26.47 7.55 -6.69
C GLY A 163 -25.54 6.34 -6.60
N ALA A 164 -24.25 6.53 -6.40
CA ALA A 164 -23.32 5.43 -6.14
C ALA A 164 -23.42 4.97 -4.69
N GLN A 165 -23.17 3.67 -4.48
CA GLN A 165 -23.17 3.04 -3.17
C GLN A 165 -21.74 2.69 -2.78
N VAL A 166 -21.26 3.25 -1.66
CA VAL A 166 -19.98 2.82 -1.07
C VAL A 166 -20.20 1.53 -0.30
N VAL A 167 -19.50 0.46 -0.69
CA VAL A 167 -19.65 -0.87 -0.10
C VAL A 167 -18.55 -1.19 0.93
N ALA A 168 -17.37 -0.63 0.76
CA ALA A 168 -16.25 -0.77 1.70
C ALA A 168 -15.24 0.37 1.54
N ILE A 169 -14.33 0.48 2.51
CA ILE A 169 -13.11 1.27 2.43
C ILE A 169 -11.94 0.30 2.46
N ALA A 170 -10.91 0.53 1.63
CA ALA A 170 -9.71 -0.28 1.57
C ALA A 170 -8.44 0.57 1.66
N SER A 171 -7.35 -0.03 2.14
CA SER A 171 -6.03 0.59 2.09
C SER A 171 -4.92 -0.44 1.95
N LEU A 172 -3.78 -0.02 1.37
CA LEU A 172 -2.61 -0.89 1.31
C LEU A 172 -2.00 -1.08 2.71
N VAL A 173 -1.92 -0.01 3.51
CA VAL A 173 -1.55 -0.08 4.92
C VAL A 173 -2.72 0.40 5.77
N GLY A 174 -3.17 -0.45 6.68
CA GLY A 174 -4.20 -0.15 7.67
C GLY A 174 -3.61 -0.12 9.07
N GLY A 175 -3.94 0.91 9.85
CA GLY A 175 -3.51 1.05 11.24
C GLY A 175 -4.65 1.51 12.12
N VAL A 176 -5.87 1.15 11.75
CA VAL A 176 -7.08 1.45 12.54
C VAL A 176 -7.36 0.25 13.45
N HIS A 177 -7.37 0.49 14.76
CA HIS A 177 -7.57 -0.56 15.75
C HIS A 177 -8.83 -0.27 16.57
N SER A 178 -9.49 -1.34 16.96
CA SER A 178 -10.57 -1.27 17.92
C SER A 178 -10.02 -0.94 19.32
N PRO A 179 -10.85 -0.50 20.27
CA PRO A 179 -10.42 -0.30 21.65
C PRO A 179 -9.82 -1.55 22.31
N SER A 180 -10.07 -2.76 21.76
CA SER A 180 -9.46 -4.02 22.20
C SER A 180 -8.05 -4.24 21.63
N GLY A 181 -7.56 -3.38 20.73
CA GLY A 181 -6.26 -3.50 20.08
C GLY A 181 -6.25 -4.42 18.85
N GLU A 182 -7.40 -4.95 18.45
CA GLU A 182 -7.55 -5.73 17.21
C GLU A 182 -7.73 -4.77 16.02
N THR A 183 -7.25 -5.18 14.84
CA THR A 183 -7.50 -4.43 13.60
C THR A 183 -9.00 -4.24 13.40
N ALA A 184 -9.43 -2.99 13.19
CA ALA A 184 -10.84 -2.67 13.02
C ALA A 184 -11.36 -3.29 11.71
N ALA A 185 -12.44 -4.03 11.79
CA ALA A 185 -13.14 -4.58 10.63
C ALA A 185 -14.09 -3.55 9.97
N SER A 186 -14.32 -2.42 10.62
CA SER A 186 -15.18 -1.34 10.13
C SER A 186 -14.71 0.02 10.60
N ILE A 187 -15.00 1.04 9.81
CA ILE A 187 -14.75 2.46 10.11
C ILE A 187 -16.09 3.17 10.20
N ASP A 188 -16.23 4.02 11.20
CA ASP A 188 -17.34 4.94 11.30
C ASP A 188 -17.06 6.18 10.45
N VAL A 189 -17.78 6.34 9.36
CA VAL A 189 -17.63 7.47 8.46
C VAL A 189 -18.60 8.55 8.81
N VAL A 190 -18.04 9.71 9.11
CA VAL A 190 -18.80 10.91 9.48
C VAL A 190 -18.86 11.84 8.26
N ASP A 191 -20.05 12.03 7.73
CA ASP A 191 -20.29 13.06 6.73
C ASP A 191 -20.12 14.44 7.40
N THR A 192 -19.10 15.17 6.95
CA THR A 192 -18.73 16.47 7.57
C THR A 192 -19.73 17.58 7.28
N VAL A 193 -20.68 17.38 6.37
CA VAL A 193 -21.71 18.34 5.98
C VAL A 193 -22.99 18.12 6.79
N THR A 194 -23.39 16.84 6.94
CA THR A 194 -24.66 16.47 7.57
C THR A 194 -24.52 15.94 8.98
N ASP A 195 -23.28 15.70 9.45
CA ASP A 195 -22.94 15.05 10.72
C ASP A 195 -23.59 13.65 10.86
N THR A 196 -23.78 12.99 9.72
CA THR A 196 -24.38 11.66 9.68
C THR A 196 -23.29 10.60 9.79
N HIS A 197 -23.50 9.61 10.64
CA HIS A 197 -22.58 8.50 10.86
C HIS A 197 -22.98 7.29 10.01
N THR A 198 -22.05 6.71 9.29
CA THR A 198 -22.24 5.49 8.49
C THR A 198 -21.09 4.53 8.77
N GLN A 199 -21.42 3.35 9.30
CA GLN A 199 -20.42 2.32 9.53
C GLN A 199 -20.17 1.56 8.23
N LEU A 200 -18.93 1.58 7.74
CA LEU A 200 -18.50 0.87 6.53
C LEU A 200 -17.44 -0.18 6.87
N PRO A 201 -17.48 -1.34 6.20
CA PRO A 201 -16.41 -2.33 6.27
C PRO A 201 -15.07 -1.71 5.89
N PHE A 202 -14.00 -2.13 6.59
CA PHE A 202 -12.64 -1.69 6.31
C PHE A 202 -11.74 -2.88 6.03
N VAL A 203 -10.98 -2.82 4.94
CA VAL A 203 -10.04 -3.83 4.50
C VAL A 203 -8.65 -3.23 4.37
N GLY A 204 -7.77 -3.53 5.31
CA GLY A 204 -6.34 -3.21 5.23
C GLY A 204 -5.56 -4.43 4.73
N VAL A 205 -4.69 -4.26 3.73
CA VAL A 205 -3.83 -5.36 3.24
C VAL A 205 -2.79 -5.73 4.27
N PHE A 206 -2.11 -4.73 4.81
CA PHE A 206 -1.10 -4.89 5.85
C PHE A 206 -1.44 -4.08 7.08
N ASP A 207 -1.26 -4.67 8.25
CA ASP A 207 -1.37 -3.98 9.52
C ASP A 207 -0.10 -3.17 9.81
N GLU A 208 -0.24 -1.88 10.14
CA GLU A 208 0.87 -0.96 10.39
C GLU A 208 1.78 -1.45 11.53
N TYR A 209 1.18 -1.95 12.63
CA TYR A 209 1.95 -2.40 13.79
C TYR A 209 2.73 -3.67 13.48
N ALA A 210 2.11 -4.59 12.72
CA ALA A 210 2.78 -5.81 12.29
C ALA A 210 3.96 -5.51 11.34
N LEU A 211 3.84 -4.51 10.46
CA LEU A 211 4.94 -4.06 9.59
C LEU A 211 6.10 -3.49 10.40
N ARG A 212 5.81 -2.65 11.40
CA ARG A 212 6.85 -2.03 12.25
C ARG A 212 7.52 -3.04 13.16
N GLY A 213 6.75 -3.94 13.78
CA GLY A 213 7.30 -4.99 14.64
C GLY A 213 8.17 -6.01 13.91
N ALA A 214 7.84 -6.33 12.66
CA ALA A 214 8.66 -7.20 11.82
C ALA A 214 10.00 -6.53 11.42
N ALA A 215 10.01 -5.21 11.25
CA ALA A 215 11.22 -4.45 10.97
C ALA A 215 12.20 -4.46 12.16
N ASP A 216 11.72 -4.25 13.37
CA ASP A 216 12.52 -4.26 14.58
C ASP A 216 13.16 -5.65 14.84
N ALA A 217 12.44 -6.73 14.53
CA ALA A 217 12.94 -8.10 14.65
C ALA A 217 14.05 -8.42 13.63
N SER A 218 14.00 -7.86 12.43
CA SER A 218 15.02 -8.06 11.39
C SER A 218 16.31 -7.29 11.70
N ASP A 219 16.24 -6.12 12.31
CA ASP A 219 17.41 -5.34 12.68
C ASP A 219 18.16 -5.96 13.87
N SER A 220 17.43 -6.54 14.84
CA SER A 220 18.05 -7.27 15.96
C SER A 220 18.80 -8.53 15.51
N ALA A 221 18.32 -9.22 14.48
CA ALA A 221 18.97 -10.43 13.93
C ALA A 221 20.23 -10.11 13.11
N THR A 222 20.33 -8.93 12.51
CA THR A 222 21.50 -8.50 11.74
C THR A 222 22.62 -7.95 12.61
N ASP A 223 22.33 -7.42 13.80
CA ASP A 223 23.33 -6.89 14.73
C ASP A 223 24.06 -8.02 15.49
N ASP A 224 23.35 -9.11 15.79
CA ASP A 224 23.94 -10.29 16.46
C ASP A 224 24.94 -11.05 15.57
N SER A 225 24.87 -10.89 14.26
CA SER A 225 25.81 -11.51 13.30
C SER A 225 27.12 -10.71 13.12
N ARG A 226 27.20 -9.47 13.63
CA ARG A 226 28.38 -8.60 13.53
C ARG A 226 29.32 -8.65 14.74
N THR A 227 28.89 -9.23 15.85
CA THR A 227 29.68 -9.28 17.10
C THR A 227 30.52 -10.55 17.28
N GLY A 228 30.56 -11.45 16.28
CA GLY A 228 31.17 -12.78 16.37
C GLY A 228 32.62 -12.92 15.88
N ASP A 229 33.35 -11.85 15.53
CA ASP A 229 34.73 -11.99 15.03
C ASP A 229 35.69 -10.88 15.52
N SER A 230 36.06 -10.93 16.81
CA SER A 230 37.26 -10.27 17.29
C SER A 230 37.78 -10.89 18.59
N SER A 231 38.39 -12.08 18.52
CA SER A 231 39.32 -12.53 19.55
C SER A 231 40.41 -13.43 18.95
N THR A 232 41.47 -12.85 18.45
CA THR A 232 42.80 -13.50 18.54
C THR A 232 43.78 -12.51 19.10
N ALA A 233 44.12 -12.78 20.34
CA ALA A 233 45.23 -12.20 21.05
C ALA A 233 46.53 -12.48 20.31
N ASP A 234 47.35 -11.45 20.20
CA ASP A 234 48.79 -11.69 20.11
C ASP A 234 49.52 -10.88 21.19
N SER A 235 50.02 -11.65 22.13
CA SER A 235 50.91 -11.22 23.22
C SER A 235 52.35 -11.35 22.74
N ALA A 236 53.06 -10.29 22.66
CA ALA A 236 54.55 -10.33 22.55
C ALA A 236 55.20 -9.40 23.61
N PRO A 237 56.35 -9.78 24.15
CA PRO A 237 56.81 -9.31 25.45
C PRO A 237 57.64 -8.03 25.37
N ALA A 238 57.66 -7.35 26.49
CA ALA A 238 58.54 -6.24 26.80
C ALA A 238 60.02 -6.64 26.67
N ASP A 239 60.79 -5.79 26.02
CA ASP A 239 62.22 -5.72 26.34
C ASP A 239 62.68 -4.26 26.48
N SER A 240 63.37 -4.08 27.56
CA SER A 240 64.01 -2.89 28.08
C SER A 240 65.16 -2.40 27.18
N TYR A 241 65.44 -1.10 27.12
CA TYR A 241 66.74 -0.45 27.36
C TYR A 241 66.69 1.08 27.07
N ARG A 242 67.05 1.78 28.16
CA ARG A 242 67.60 3.12 28.29
C ARG A 242 66.71 4.33 28.04
#